data_c14d1591012dbe859c29ec9eec83745c
#
_entry.id   c14d1591012dbe859c29ec9eec83745c
#
_cell.length_a   1.000
_cell.length_b   1.000
_cell.length_c   1.000
_cell.angle_alpha   90.00
_cell.angle_beta   90.00
_cell.angle_gamma   90.00
#
_symmetry.space_group_name_H-M   'P 1'
#
loop_
_entity.id
_entity.type
_entity.pdbx_description
1 polymer ?
#
loop_
_entity_poly.entity_id
_entity_poly.type
_entity_poly.pdbx_seq_one_letter_code
_entity_poly.pdbx_strand_id
1 'polypeptide(L)'
;MAEITWFGHASFQVEIAKKIVLIDPWLDGNPMSPVKASEISKADIVYVTHDHGDHLGDAFNICKRTNATFVAAVELGDCAEEKGVRNVAGLNIGGSVGLLVTQALHTCARGAPTGVIIEGEGKTVYHAGDTGLFGDMRLLGELYKLDVALIPIGGYYTMGAREAAEAVRLLKPKAVIPMHYKTFPVLAQSADEFVRMVRENMPKVKVVVLKPGESYPF
;
A
#
# COMPACT_ATOMS: atom_id res chain seq x y z
N MET A 1 19.60 4.01 1.01
CA MET A 1 19.12 2.65 1.35
C MET A 1 17.59 2.77 1.38
N ALA A 2 16.90 1.90 0.66
CA ALA A 2 15.44 1.94 0.66
C ALA A 2 14.89 1.21 1.91
N GLU A 3 13.79 1.74 2.48
CA GLU A 3 13.19 1.20 3.70
C GLU A 3 11.66 1.32 3.65
N ILE A 4 10.97 0.34 4.22
CA ILE A 4 9.53 0.32 4.38
C ILE A 4 9.20 0.24 5.87
N THR A 5 8.38 1.16 6.36
CA THR A 5 7.83 1.14 7.74
C THR A 5 6.33 0.86 7.67
N TRP A 6 5.84 -0.10 8.47
CA TRP A 6 4.42 -0.40 8.56
C TRP A 6 3.76 0.31 9.74
N PHE A 7 2.71 1.08 9.49
CA PHE A 7 1.95 1.75 10.54
C PHE A 7 0.66 1.01 10.97
N GLY A 8 0.47 -0.19 10.48
CA GLY A 8 -0.75 -0.98 10.71
C GLY A 8 -1.73 -0.87 9.55
N HIS A 9 -2.64 -1.84 9.42
CA HIS A 9 -3.61 -1.97 8.34
C HIS A 9 -2.93 -1.95 6.97
N ALA A 10 -3.31 -1.02 6.08
CA ALA A 10 -2.69 -0.78 4.78
C ALA A 10 -1.74 0.45 4.78
N SER A 11 -1.48 1.04 5.95
CA SER A 11 -0.72 2.27 6.08
C SER A 11 0.79 2.02 6.14
N PHE A 12 1.53 2.59 5.19
CA PHE A 12 2.98 2.44 5.06
C PHE A 12 3.69 3.76 4.79
N GLN A 13 4.96 3.82 5.23
CA GLN A 13 5.93 4.77 4.73
C GLN A 13 6.98 4.02 3.91
N VAL A 14 7.29 4.52 2.73
CA VAL A 14 8.36 4.02 1.87
C VAL A 14 9.39 5.12 1.70
N GLU A 15 10.61 4.88 2.18
CA GLU A 15 11.75 5.76 1.93
C GLU A 15 12.56 5.18 0.77
N ILE A 16 12.62 5.92 -0.35
CA ILE A 16 13.29 5.48 -1.57
C ILE A 16 13.77 6.70 -2.36
N ALA A 17 14.97 6.63 -2.93
CA ALA A 17 15.56 7.73 -3.71
C ALA A 17 15.54 9.09 -2.97
N LYS A 18 15.77 9.08 -1.65
CA LYS A 18 15.71 10.25 -0.75
C LYS A 18 14.32 10.92 -0.67
N LYS A 19 13.27 10.21 -1.07
CA LYS A 19 11.88 10.64 -0.97
C LYS A 19 11.15 9.82 0.07
N ILE A 20 10.20 10.46 0.75
CA ILE A 20 9.27 9.83 1.69
C ILE A 20 7.90 9.77 1.02
N VAL A 21 7.44 8.55 0.74
CA VAL A 21 6.12 8.26 0.21
C VAL A 21 5.28 7.64 1.32
N LEU A 22 4.18 8.27 1.70
CA LEU A 22 3.16 7.68 2.55
C LEU A 22 2.09 7.04 1.68
N ILE A 23 1.66 5.83 2.03
CA ILE A 23 0.60 5.10 1.34
C ILE A 23 -0.52 4.85 2.35
N ASP A 24 -1.75 5.22 1.98
CA ASP A 24 -2.97 5.01 2.76
C ASP A 24 -2.82 5.43 4.24
N PRO A 25 -2.47 6.70 4.55
CA PRO A 25 -2.09 7.11 5.89
C PRO A 25 -3.30 7.29 6.81
N TRP A 26 -3.93 6.18 7.18
CA TRP A 26 -4.91 6.12 8.26
C TRP A 26 -4.18 5.88 9.58
N LEU A 27 -3.94 6.95 10.34
CA LEU A 27 -3.11 6.95 11.54
C LEU A 27 -3.93 7.22 12.81
N ASP A 28 -4.65 8.35 12.88
CA ASP A 28 -5.36 8.76 14.10
C ASP A 28 -6.52 7.84 14.49
N GLY A 29 -7.23 7.30 13.50
CA GLY A 29 -8.34 6.36 13.70
C GLY A 29 -7.92 4.88 13.68
N ASN A 30 -6.68 4.57 13.37
CA ASN A 30 -6.17 3.21 13.24
C ASN A 30 -5.77 2.65 14.63
N PRO A 31 -6.45 1.59 15.13
CA PRO A 31 -6.15 1.04 16.45
C PRO A 31 -4.76 0.40 16.56
N MET A 32 -4.11 0.13 15.42
CA MET A 32 -2.78 -0.47 15.36
C MET A 32 -1.67 0.57 15.15
N SER A 33 -1.99 1.82 14.78
CA SER A 33 -0.95 2.80 14.47
C SER A 33 -0.15 3.20 15.71
N PRO A 34 1.19 3.11 15.65
CA PRO A 34 2.05 3.53 16.73
C PRO A 34 2.32 5.04 16.74
N VAL A 35 1.88 5.75 15.68
CA VAL A 35 2.10 7.19 15.48
C VAL A 35 0.80 7.91 15.18
N LYS A 36 0.76 9.22 15.47
CA LYS A 36 -0.34 10.10 15.12
C LYS A 36 -0.04 10.85 13.82
N ALA A 37 -1.08 11.25 13.10
CA ALA A 37 -0.93 12.06 11.90
C ALA A 37 -0.12 13.35 12.16
N SER A 38 -0.28 13.96 13.35
CA SER A 38 0.46 15.15 13.76
C SER A 38 1.98 14.94 13.90
N GLU A 39 2.44 13.71 14.12
CA GLU A 39 3.86 13.34 14.28
C GLU A 39 4.57 13.17 12.93
N ILE A 40 3.83 13.04 11.83
CA ILE A 40 4.41 13.01 10.48
C ILE A 40 4.92 14.41 10.13
N SER A 41 6.19 14.65 10.34
CA SER A 41 6.82 15.97 10.13
C SER A 41 7.16 16.26 8.66
N LYS A 42 7.32 15.19 7.84
CA LYS A 42 7.72 15.28 6.43
C LYS A 42 7.07 14.16 5.61
N ALA A 43 6.59 14.52 4.43
CA ALA A 43 6.25 13.62 3.34
C ALA A 43 6.52 14.37 2.03
N ASP A 44 7.02 13.68 1.01
CA ASP A 44 7.14 14.22 -0.35
C ASP A 44 5.89 13.89 -1.17
N ILE A 45 5.37 12.67 -1.00
CA ILE A 45 4.17 12.16 -1.68
C ILE A 45 3.28 11.49 -0.64
N VAL A 46 1.98 11.70 -0.75
CA VAL A 46 0.94 10.92 -0.07
C VAL A 46 0.10 10.27 -1.14
N TYR A 47 0.21 8.95 -1.27
CA TYR A 47 -0.59 8.14 -2.19
C TYR A 47 -1.79 7.54 -1.46
N VAL A 48 -2.97 7.62 -2.06
CA VAL A 48 -4.18 7.00 -1.55
C VAL A 48 -4.76 6.06 -2.61
N THR A 49 -4.89 4.79 -2.24
CA THR A 49 -5.35 3.73 -3.15
C THR A 49 -6.83 3.87 -3.51
N HIS A 50 -7.66 4.29 -2.56
CA HIS A 50 -9.11 4.51 -2.73
C HIS A 50 -9.70 5.30 -1.55
N ASP A 51 -10.97 5.71 -1.63
CA ASP A 51 -11.61 6.66 -0.72
C ASP A 51 -12.25 6.06 0.54
N HIS A 52 -12.02 4.79 0.88
CA HIS A 52 -12.46 4.25 2.16
C HIS A 52 -11.72 4.92 3.32
N GLY A 53 -12.42 5.09 4.45
CA GLY A 53 -11.92 5.87 5.60
C GLY A 53 -10.65 5.29 6.23
N ASP A 54 -10.47 3.97 6.18
CA ASP A 54 -9.32 3.23 6.67
C ASP A 54 -8.10 3.22 5.70
N HIS A 55 -8.22 3.96 4.58
CA HIS A 55 -7.15 4.24 3.60
C HIS A 55 -6.92 5.73 3.43
N LEU A 56 -7.96 6.50 3.07
CA LEU A 56 -7.88 7.95 2.93
C LEU A 56 -7.43 8.61 4.23
N GLY A 57 -8.02 8.19 5.36
CA GLY A 57 -7.62 8.57 6.71
C GLY A 57 -7.23 10.03 6.87
N ASP A 58 -5.97 10.26 7.21
CA ASP A 58 -5.40 11.57 7.54
C ASP A 58 -4.70 12.25 6.35
N ALA A 59 -4.80 11.67 5.14
CA ALA A 59 -4.03 12.07 3.96
C ALA A 59 -4.11 13.57 3.65
N PHE A 60 -5.33 14.14 3.60
CA PHE A 60 -5.51 15.57 3.30
C PHE A 60 -4.85 16.50 4.33
N ASN A 61 -4.97 16.14 5.61
CA ASN A 61 -4.38 16.94 6.70
C ASN A 61 -2.86 16.86 6.69
N ILE A 62 -2.29 15.68 6.40
CA ILE A 62 -0.86 15.50 6.25
C ILE A 62 -0.35 16.31 5.05
N CYS A 63 -0.99 16.22 3.87
CA CYS A 63 -0.60 16.99 2.68
C CYS A 63 -0.62 18.51 2.94
N LYS A 64 -1.67 19.02 3.58
CA LYS A 64 -1.78 20.46 3.92
C LYS A 64 -0.66 20.94 4.84
N ARG A 65 -0.23 20.10 5.78
CA ARG A 65 0.79 20.46 6.76
C ARG A 65 2.21 20.29 6.23
N THR A 66 2.47 19.21 5.48
CA THR A 66 3.81 18.89 4.96
C THR A 66 4.11 19.49 3.59
N ASN A 67 3.07 20.03 2.91
CA ASN A 67 3.12 20.44 1.51
C ASN A 67 3.46 19.29 0.54
N ALA A 68 3.18 18.03 0.95
CA ALA A 68 3.34 16.86 0.10
C ALA A 68 2.41 16.89 -1.11
N THR A 69 2.80 16.25 -2.19
CA THR A 69 1.91 16.01 -3.34
C THR A 69 0.95 14.86 -2.99
N PHE A 70 -0.34 15.15 -3.02
CA PHE A 70 -1.40 14.14 -2.95
C PHE A 70 -1.54 13.44 -4.29
N VAL A 71 -1.48 12.11 -4.31
CA VAL A 71 -1.61 11.30 -5.53
C VAL A 71 -2.69 10.25 -5.33
N ALA A 72 -3.67 10.20 -6.21
CA ALA A 72 -4.78 9.24 -6.18
C ALA A 72 -5.46 9.17 -7.55
N ALA A 73 -6.57 8.41 -7.66
CA ALA A 73 -7.49 8.51 -8.80
C ALA A 73 -7.95 9.95 -9.01
N VAL A 74 -8.23 10.34 -10.27
CA VAL A 74 -8.60 11.72 -10.64
C VAL A 74 -9.70 12.28 -9.76
N GLU A 75 -10.80 11.53 -9.59
CA GLU A 75 -11.97 11.98 -8.83
C GLU A 75 -11.70 12.17 -7.33
N LEU A 76 -10.72 11.42 -6.79
CA LEU A 76 -10.27 11.61 -5.41
C LEU A 76 -9.28 12.78 -5.32
N GLY A 77 -8.52 13.03 -6.39
CA GLY A 77 -7.69 14.24 -6.54
C GLY A 77 -8.52 15.51 -6.53
N ASP A 78 -9.62 15.55 -7.31
CA ASP A 78 -10.56 16.69 -7.33
C ASP A 78 -11.13 16.95 -5.93
N CYS A 79 -11.49 15.89 -5.19
CA CYS A 79 -11.94 16.01 -3.81
C CYS A 79 -10.84 16.58 -2.90
N ALA A 80 -9.58 16.22 -3.10
CA ALA A 80 -8.46 16.76 -2.32
C ALA A 80 -8.29 18.27 -2.55
N GLU A 81 -8.41 18.74 -3.80
CA GLU A 81 -8.39 20.17 -4.15
C GLU A 81 -9.53 20.94 -3.48
N GLU A 82 -10.77 20.41 -3.56
CA GLU A 82 -11.94 20.97 -2.86
C GLU A 82 -11.73 21.07 -1.33
N LYS A 83 -10.97 20.14 -0.75
CA LYS A 83 -10.59 20.14 0.66
C LYS A 83 -9.38 21.03 0.98
N GLY A 84 -8.82 21.73 -0.01
CA GLY A 84 -7.74 22.71 0.16
C GLY A 84 -6.33 22.10 0.16
N VAL A 85 -6.15 20.91 -0.40
CA VAL A 85 -4.81 20.38 -0.72
C VAL A 85 -4.27 21.14 -1.93
N ARG A 86 -3.03 21.65 -1.83
CA ARG A 86 -2.47 22.55 -2.87
C ARG A 86 -1.78 21.80 -4.01
N ASN A 87 -1.09 20.72 -3.68
CA ASN A 87 -0.32 19.93 -4.64
C ASN A 87 -1.05 18.62 -4.86
N VAL A 88 -1.70 18.47 -6.00
CA VAL A 88 -2.49 17.28 -6.35
C VAL A 88 -2.04 16.75 -7.72
N ALA A 89 -1.95 15.44 -7.83
CA ALA A 89 -1.77 14.71 -9.08
C ALA A 89 -2.82 13.62 -9.18
N GLY A 90 -3.92 13.90 -9.86
CA GLY A 90 -4.94 12.92 -10.21
C GLY A 90 -4.47 12.04 -11.35
N LEU A 91 -4.45 10.72 -11.15
CA LEU A 91 -3.98 9.75 -12.14
C LEU A 91 -5.04 8.67 -12.41
N ASN A 92 -5.09 8.19 -13.63
CA ASN A 92 -5.83 6.98 -13.98
C ASN A 92 -4.91 5.75 -13.93
N ILE A 93 -5.52 4.55 -13.89
CA ILE A 93 -4.80 3.27 -13.98
C ILE A 93 -3.89 3.28 -15.22
N GLY A 94 -2.63 2.92 -15.04
CA GLY A 94 -1.58 2.98 -16.06
C GLY A 94 -0.87 4.33 -16.17
N GLY A 95 -1.38 5.39 -15.52
CA GLY A 95 -0.71 6.68 -15.42
C GLY A 95 0.46 6.65 -14.42
N SER A 96 1.41 7.58 -14.58
CA SER A 96 2.57 7.66 -13.69
C SER A 96 3.05 9.10 -13.46
N VAL A 97 3.54 9.35 -12.23
CA VAL A 97 4.22 10.59 -11.83
C VAL A 97 5.30 10.25 -10.80
N GLY A 98 6.42 9.64 -11.23
CA GLY A 98 7.44 9.10 -10.33
C GLY A 98 7.00 7.85 -9.54
N LEU A 99 5.77 7.42 -9.71
CA LEU A 99 5.15 6.16 -9.29
C LEU A 99 4.12 5.76 -10.34
N LEU A 100 3.82 4.46 -10.47
CA LEU A 100 2.87 3.93 -11.44
C LEU A 100 1.60 3.45 -10.76
N VAL A 101 0.44 3.92 -11.22
CA VAL A 101 -0.88 3.47 -10.75
C VAL A 101 -1.27 2.17 -11.44
N THR A 102 -1.60 1.13 -10.67
CA THR A 102 -2.07 -0.16 -11.14
C THR A 102 -3.55 -0.36 -10.82
N GLN A 103 -4.18 -1.32 -11.47
CA GLN A 103 -5.55 -1.72 -11.12
C GLN A 103 -5.59 -2.44 -9.77
N ALA A 104 -6.76 -2.39 -9.12
CA ALA A 104 -7.15 -3.24 -8.01
C ALA A 104 -8.60 -3.68 -8.19
N LEU A 105 -8.96 -4.88 -7.73
CA LEU A 105 -10.33 -5.40 -7.78
C LEU A 105 -11.02 -5.17 -6.44
N HIS A 106 -11.59 -4.01 -6.28
CA HIS A 106 -12.29 -3.58 -5.09
C HIS A 106 -13.40 -2.58 -5.47
N THR A 107 -14.11 -2.02 -4.50
CA THR A 107 -15.12 -0.97 -4.71
C THR A 107 -14.75 0.28 -3.93
N CYS A 108 -15.15 1.44 -4.45
CA CYS A 108 -15.05 2.71 -3.76
C CYS A 108 -16.08 3.70 -4.32
N ALA A 109 -16.24 4.86 -3.71
CA ALA A 109 -17.23 5.84 -4.14
C ALA A 109 -16.66 6.84 -5.15
N ARG A 110 -15.35 7.09 -5.14
CA ARG A 110 -14.67 8.08 -6.01
C ARG A 110 -13.53 7.46 -6.79
N GLY A 111 -13.66 7.45 -8.09
CA GLY A 111 -12.71 6.88 -9.03
C GLY A 111 -12.65 5.36 -8.99
N ALA A 112 -11.58 4.79 -9.48
CA ALA A 112 -11.31 3.36 -9.40
C ALA A 112 -10.37 3.06 -8.23
N PRO A 113 -10.54 1.94 -7.51
CA PRO A 113 -9.55 1.48 -6.55
C PRO A 113 -8.26 1.09 -7.28
N THR A 114 -7.14 1.37 -6.67
CA THR A 114 -5.81 1.24 -7.30
C THR A 114 -4.80 0.58 -6.37
N GLY A 115 -3.78 -0.05 -6.96
CA GLY A 115 -2.50 -0.28 -6.33
C GLY A 115 -1.46 0.70 -6.85
N VAL A 116 -0.23 0.61 -6.35
CA VAL A 116 0.87 1.47 -6.79
C VAL A 116 2.20 0.73 -6.85
N ILE A 117 2.97 0.99 -7.91
CA ILE A 117 4.37 0.60 -8.03
C ILE A 117 5.23 1.85 -7.83
N ILE A 118 6.20 1.77 -6.93
CA ILE A 118 7.16 2.82 -6.61
C ILE A 118 8.54 2.30 -7.00
N GLU A 119 9.24 3.05 -7.86
CA GLU A 119 10.59 2.72 -8.30
C GLU A 119 11.59 3.80 -7.91
N GLY A 120 12.78 3.40 -7.46
CA GLY A 120 13.86 4.31 -7.13
C GLY A 120 15.14 3.57 -6.77
N GLU A 121 16.30 4.11 -7.16
CA GLU A 121 17.63 3.54 -6.85
C GLU A 121 17.76 2.05 -7.25
N GLY A 122 17.09 1.61 -8.32
CA GLY A 122 17.09 0.22 -8.77
C GLY A 122 16.27 -0.73 -7.89
N LYS A 123 15.38 -0.19 -7.05
CA LYS A 123 14.44 -0.92 -6.19
C LYS A 123 13.01 -0.69 -6.62
N THR A 124 12.16 -1.67 -6.42
CA THR A 124 10.75 -1.64 -6.82
C THR A 124 9.87 -2.20 -5.71
N VAL A 125 8.91 -1.40 -5.27
CA VAL A 125 7.88 -1.77 -4.29
C VAL A 125 6.52 -1.76 -4.96
N TYR A 126 5.72 -2.80 -4.73
CA TYR A 126 4.32 -2.84 -5.11
C TYR A 126 3.43 -2.86 -3.86
N HIS A 127 2.55 -1.89 -3.73
CA HIS A 127 1.45 -1.91 -2.76
C HIS A 127 0.17 -2.24 -3.51
N ALA A 128 -0.47 -3.34 -3.15
CA ALA A 128 -1.63 -3.84 -3.91
C ALA A 128 -2.91 -3.01 -3.69
N GLY A 129 -2.95 -2.17 -2.66
CA GLY A 129 -4.20 -1.60 -2.16
C GLY A 129 -5.13 -2.70 -1.65
N ASP A 130 -6.40 -2.35 -1.50
CA ASP A 130 -7.44 -3.34 -1.27
C ASP A 130 -7.83 -3.98 -2.59
N THR A 131 -7.68 -5.30 -2.64
CA THR A 131 -7.96 -6.04 -3.87
C THR A 131 -8.32 -7.49 -3.62
N GLY A 132 -9.17 -8.04 -4.52
CA GLY A 132 -9.24 -9.47 -4.80
C GLY A 132 -8.05 -9.93 -5.64
N LEU A 133 -7.94 -11.24 -5.85
CA LEU A 133 -6.96 -11.83 -6.76
C LEU A 133 -7.33 -11.57 -8.23
N PHE A 134 -6.36 -11.15 -9.05
CA PHE A 134 -6.56 -11.00 -10.50
C PHE A 134 -5.33 -11.48 -11.31
N GLY A 135 -5.59 -11.94 -12.53
CA GLY A 135 -4.57 -12.63 -13.35
C GLY A 135 -3.41 -11.73 -13.79
N ASP A 136 -3.67 -10.43 -13.98
CA ASP A 136 -2.66 -9.48 -14.47
C ASP A 136 -1.57 -9.15 -13.43
N MET A 137 -1.73 -9.61 -12.17
CA MET A 137 -0.63 -9.61 -11.20
C MET A 137 0.62 -10.33 -11.75
N ARG A 138 0.42 -11.32 -12.64
CA ARG A 138 1.54 -11.98 -13.34
C ARG A 138 2.30 -11.00 -14.24
N LEU A 139 1.58 -10.17 -14.98
CA LEU A 139 2.19 -9.16 -15.86
C LEU A 139 2.96 -8.10 -15.04
N LEU A 140 2.42 -7.68 -13.90
CA LEU A 140 3.13 -6.76 -13.00
C LEU A 140 4.46 -7.36 -12.53
N GLY A 141 4.46 -8.63 -12.10
CA GLY A 141 5.68 -9.32 -11.67
C GLY A 141 6.71 -9.54 -12.79
N GLU A 142 6.25 -9.77 -14.04
CA GLU A 142 7.12 -9.93 -15.21
C GLU A 142 7.77 -8.61 -15.64
N LEU A 143 7.00 -7.52 -15.63
CA LEU A 143 7.44 -6.20 -16.09
C LEU A 143 8.32 -5.47 -15.07
N TYR A 144 7.99 -5.52 -13.78
CA TYR A 144 8.59 -4.62 -12.76
C TYR A 144 9.59 -5.29 -11.82
N LYS A 145 9.77 -6.63 -11.84
CA LYS A 145 10.76 -7.37 -11.03
C LYS A 145 10.78 -6.89 -9.57
N LEU A 146 9.68 -7.07 -8.87
CA LEU A 146 9.40 -6.52 -7.56
C LEU A 146 10.43 -6.96 -6.49
N ASP A 147 11.03 -6.00 -5.79
CA ASP A 147 11.84 -6.26 -4.60
C ASP A 147 10.94 -6.59 -3.41
N VAL A 148 9.86 -5.81 -3.22
CA VAL A 148 8.89 -6.03 -2.14
C VAL A 148 7.47 -5.88 -2.68
N ALA A 149 6.57 -6.79 -2.25
CA ALA A 149 5.13 -6.65 -2.44
C ALA A 149 4.42 -6.55 -1.09
N LEU A 150 3.51 -5.57 -0.96
CA LEU A 150 2.65 -5.35 0.20
C LEU A 150 1.27 -5.85 -0.15
N ILE A 151 0.82 -6.97 0.47
CA ILE A 151 -0.33 -7.75 0.01
C ILE A 151 -1.36 -7.91 1.13
N PRO A 152 -2.65 -7.55 0.89
CA PRO A 152 -3.69 -7.74 1.88
C PRO A 152 -4.02 -9.22 2.07
N ILE A 153 -4.23 -9.64 3.33
CA ILE A 153 -4.51 -11.02 3.72
C ILE A 153 -5.74 -11.17 4.62
N GLY A 154 -6.50 -10.10 4.82
CA GLY A 154 -7.57 -10.02 5.82
C GLY A 154 -8.77 -10.94 5.58
N GLY A 155 -9.08 -11.28 4.34
CA GLY A 155 -10.06 -12.27 3.93
C GLY A 155 -11.50 -11.76 3.78
N TYR A 156 -11.98 -10.87 4.59
CA TYR A 156 -13.38 -10.44 4.56
C TYR A 156 -13.66 -9.36 3.50
N TYR A 157 -12.80 -8.36 3.44
CA TYR A 157 -12.90 -7.24 2.48
C TYR A 157 -11.93 -7.35 1.32
N THR A 158 -10.89 -8.19 1.47
CA THR A 158 -9.80 -8.37 0.51
C THR A 158 -9.48 -9.86 0.33
N MET A 159 -8.38 -10.17 -0.32
CA MET A 159 -7.86 -11.55 -0.39
C MET A 159 -7.69 -12.16 1.00
N GLY A 160 -8.01 -13.45 1.14
CA GLY A 160 -7.58 -14.27 2.27
C GLY A 160 -6.17 -14.85 2.04
N ALA A 161 -5.69 -15.64 3.01
CA ALA A 161 -4.33 -16.20 2.96
C ALA A 161 -4.06 -17.02 1.68
N ARG A 162 -5.05 -17.77 1.18
CA ARG A 162 -4.93 -18.61 -0.01
C ARG A 162 -4.77 -17.78 -1.29
N GLU A 163 -5.67 -16.81 -1.50
CA GLU A 163 -5.65 -15.95 -2.67
C GLU A 163 -4.41 -15.04 -2.65
N ALA A 164 -4.01 -14.55 -1.46
CA ALA A 164 -2.81 -13.76 -1.27
C ALA A 164 -1.53 -14.56 -1.57
N ALA A 165 -1.46 -15.83 -1.18
CA ALA A 165 -0.35 -16.70 -1.55
C ALA A 165 -0.27 -16.91 -3.06
N GLU A 166 -1.42 -17.06 -3.74
CA GLU A 166 -1.47 -17.15 -5.21
C GLU A 166 -1.04 -15.81 -5.85
N ALA A 167 -1.45 -14.66 -5.31
CA ALA A 167 -0.96 -13.36 -5.75
C ALA A 167 0.57 -13.27 -5.68
N VAL A 168 1.19 -13.73 -4.58
CA VAL A 168 2.66 -13.80 -4.45
C VAL A 168 3.27 -14.70 -5.55
N ARG A 169 2.63 -15.82 -5.87
CA ARG A 169 3.10 -16.73 -6.95
C ARG A 169 3.06 -16.04 -8.32
N LEU A 170 2.06 -15.22 -8.58
CA LEU A 170 1.94 -14.46 -9.83
C LEU A 170 2.94 -13.29 -9.90
N LEU A 171 3.06 -12.53 -8.83
CA LEU A 171 3.93 -11.35 -8.72
C LEU A 171 5.43 -11.70 -8.64
N LYS A 172 5.79 -12.83 -8.05
CA LYS A 172 7.17 -13.31 -7.84
C LYS A 172 8.10 -12.27 -7.20
N PRO A 173 7.70 -11.60 -6.11
CA PRO A 173 8.56 -10.61 -5.46
C PRO A 173 9.75 -11.30 -4.76
N LYS A 174 10.84 -10.56 -4.47
CA LYS A 174 11.92 -11.08 -3.61
C LYS A 174 11.47 -11.21 -2.16
N ALA A 175 10.67 -10.24 -1.69
CA ALA A 175 10.05 -10.27 -0.36
C ALA A 175 8.56 -9.88 -0.42
N VAL A 176 7.78 -10.38 0.54
CA VAL A 176 6.37 -10.02 0.71
C VAL A 176 6.10 -9.63 2.16
N ILE A 177 5.34 -8.56 2.35
CA ILE A 177 4.87 -8.09 3.65
C ILE A 177 3.33 -8.20 3.64
N PRO A 178 2.74 -9.01 4.54
CA PRO A 178 1.29 -9.09 4.68
C PRO A 178 0.75 -7.82 5.34
N MET A 179 -0.41 -7.36 4.89
CA MET A 179 -1.10 -6.18 5.41
C MET A 179 -2.62 -6.42 5.51
N HIS A 180 -3.37 -5.41 5.99
CA HIS A 180 -4.83 -5.41 6.07
C HIS A 180 -5.39 -6.59 6.88
N TYR A 181 -4.81 -6.89 8.05
CA TYR A 181 -5.25 -7.94 8.98
C TYR A 181 -5.15 -7.46 10.44
N LYS A 182 -5.80 -8.12 11.37
CA LYS A 182 -5.90 -7.79 12.82
C LYS A 182 -6.67 -6.53 13.18
N THR A 183 -6.85 -5.59 12.28
CA THR A 183 -7.43 -4.26 12.57
C THR A 183 -8.90 -4.34 12.99
N PHE A 184 -9.66 -5.22 12.34
CA PHE A 184 -11.09 -5.45 12.65
C PHE A 184 -11.32 -6.92 13.05
N PRO A 185 -12.32 -7.21 13.93
CA PRO A 185 -12.60 -8.58 14.39
C PRO A 185 -12.92 -9.58 13.27
N VAL A 186 -13.48 -9.12 12.15
CA VAL A 186 -13.85 -9.97 11.00
C VAL A 186 -12.67 -10.35 10.12
N LEU A 187 -11.53 -9.67 10.26
CA LEU A 187 -10.34 -9.96 9.48
C LEU A 187 -9.54 -11.10 10.09
N ALA A 188 -8.63 -11.68 9.32
CA ALA A 188 -7.63 -12.62 9.84
C ALA A 188 -6.89 -12.02 11.03
N GLN A 189 -6.76 -12.76 12.13
CA GLN A 189 -6.11 -12.31 13.37
C GLN A 189 -4.63 -12.71 13.45
N SER A 190 -4.13 -13.42 12.43
CA SER A 190 -2.73 -13.86 12.31
C SER A 190 -2.33 -13.91 10.83
N ALA A 191 -1.04 -13.76 10.56
CA ALA A 191 -0.45 -13.99 9.24
C ALA A 191 0.06 -15.45 9.08
N ASP A 192 -0.08 -16.32 10.08
CA ASP A 192 0.59 -17.63 10.14
C ASP A 192 0.20 -18.53 8.96
N GLU A 193 -1.08 -18.56 8.59
CA GLU A 193 -1.56 -19.35 7.46
C GLU A 193 -0.93 -18.88 6.15
N PHE A 194 -0.91 -17.57 5.90
CA PHE A 194 -0.27 -16.97 4.73
C PHE A 194 1.23 -17.30 4.69
N VAL A 195 1.93 -17.10 5.82
CA VAL A 195 3.36 -17.40 5.96
C VAL A 195 3.65 -18.87 5.62
N ARG A 196 2.85 -19.79 6.16
CA ARG A 196 2.98 -21.22 5.88
C ARG A 196 2.81 -21.51 4.40
N MET A 197 1.74 -21.02 3.76
CA MET A 197 1.45 -21.25 2.35
C MET A 197 2.54 -20.70 1.42
N VAL A 198 3.05 -19.49 1.70
CA VAL A 198 4.13 -18.91 0.89
C VAL A 198 5.41 -19.72 1.04
N ARG A 199 5.80 -20.11 2.27
CA ARG A 199 7.02 -20.88 2.52
C ARG A 199 6.98 -22.27 1.87
N GLU A 200 5.83 -22.94 1.92
CA GLU A 200 5.66 -24.27 1.30
C GLU A 200 5.74 -24.23 -0.23
N ASN A 201 5.12 -23.24 -0.85
CA ASN A 201 4.97 -23.18 -2.31
C ASN A 201 6.04 -22.30 -3.00
N MET A 202 6.60 -21.34 -2.29
CA MET A 202 7.55 -20.35 -2.84
C MET A 202 8.71 -20.11 -1.89
N PRO A 203 9.56 -21.11 -1.60
CA PRO A 203 10.62 -21.04 -0.57
C PRO A 203 11.69 -19.98 -0.84
N LYS A 204 11.75 -19.43 -2.05
CA LYS A 204 12.67 -18.35 -2.42
C LYS A 204 12.15 -16.95 -2.07
N VAL A 205 10.85 -16.81 -1.81
CA VAL A 205 10.24 -15.53 -1.43
C VAL A 205 10.39 -15.33 0.08
N LYS A 206 11.03 -14.24 0.48
CA LYS A 206 11.14 -13.90 1.91
C LYS A 206 9.81 -13.34 2.41
N VAL A 207 9.18 -13.99 3.37
CA VAL A 207 8.01 -13.44 4.06
C VAL A 207 8.47 -12.64 5.27
N VAL A 208 8.13 -11.35 5.31
CA VAL A 208 8.48 -10.40 6.36
C VAL A 208 7.20 -9.98 7.08
N VAL A 209 7.00 -10.46 8.31
CA VAL A 209 5.86 -10.07 9.15
C VAL A 209 6.33 -8.98 10.11
N LEU A 210 5.90 -7.75 9.86
CA LEU A 210 6.25 -6.60 10.69
C LEU A 210 5.24 -6.43 11.83
N LYS A 211 5.70 -5.84 12.92
CA LYS A 211 4.82 -5.20 13.91
C LYS A 211 4.62 -3.75 13.50
N PRO A 212 3.48 -3.12 13.87
CA PRO A 212 3.30 -1.69 13.63
C PRO A 212 4.46 -0.87 14.22
N GLY A 213 5.03 0.01 13.40
CA GLY A 213 6.22 0.79 13.71
C GLY A 213 7.55 0.13 13.34
N GLU A 214 7.56 -1.16 13.01
CA GLU A 214 8.79 -1.81 12.52
C GLU A 214 9.07 -1.47 11.07
N SER A 215 10.38 -1.40 10.76
CA SER A 215 10.89 -1.12 9.42
C SER A 215 11.60 -2.34 8.81
N TYR A 216 11.57 -2.42 7.49
CA TYR A 216 12.26 -3.42 6.68
C TYR A 216 13.13 -2.72 5.63
N PRO A 217 14.48 -2.77 5.76
CA PRO A 217 15.40 -2.31 4.72
C PRO A 217 15.49 -3.34 3.58
N PHE A 218 15.57 -2.89 2.32
CA PHE A 218 15.56 -3.79 1.16
C PHE A 218 16.41 -3.29 -0.02
#